data_0c3591c64e3a0b06852e79d040a7fa0e
#
_entry.id   0c3591c64e3a0b06852e79d040a7fa0e
#
_cell.length_a   1.000
_cell.length_b   1.000
_cell.length_c   1.000
_cell.angle_alpha   90.00
_cell.angle_beta   90.00
_cell.angle_gamma   90.00
#
_symmetry.space_group_name_H-M   'P 1'
#
loop_
_entity.id
_entity.type
_entity.pdbx_description
1 polymer ?
#
loop_
_entity_poly.entity_id
_entity_poly.type
_entity_poly.pdbx_seq_one_letter_code
_entity_poly.pdbx_strand_id
1 'polypeptide(L)'
;MLLTLVRHAKSSWSDLSLNDFDRPLNERGKRDAPKMAQWFFENIHETPVLFTSPANRALATAKYFEKEFSPIELNIVDNLYHANLQDYESLILENNHLK
;
A
#
# COMPACT_ATOMS: atom_id res chain seq x y z
N MET A 1 -13.67 5.75 -12.87
CA MET A 1 -12.86 5.20 -11.77
C MET A 1 -11.54 5.96 -11.66
N LEU A 2 -11.17 6.35 -10.47
CA LEU A 2 -9.86 6.96 -10.20
C LEU A 2 -8.94 5.88 -9.63
N LEU A 3 -7.79 5.67 -10.25
CA LEU A 3 -6.77 4.75 -9.80
C LEU A 3 -5.59 5.53 -9.23
N THR A 4 -5.20 5.21 -8.01
CA THR A 4 -4.01 5.78 -7.39
C THR A 4 -3.02 4.68 -7.07
N LEU A 5 -1.77 4.84 -7.52
CA LEU A 5 -0.68 3.94 -7.20
C LEU A 5 0.20 4.60 -6.13
N VAL A 6 0.42 3.89 -5.04
CA VAL A 6 1.23 4.38 -3.93
C VAL A 6 2.46 3.49 -3.79
N ARG A 7 3.65 4.10 -3.87
CA ARG A 7 4.88 3.39 -3.56
C ARG A 7 5.01 3.29 -2.03
N HIS A 8 5.43 2.10 -1.54
CA HIS A 8 5.69 1.95 -0.11
C HIS A 8 6.72 2.97 0.39
N ALA A 9 6.63 3.33 1.67
CA ALA A 9 7.57 4.23 2.31
C ALA A 9 8.97 3.60 2.41
N LYS A 10 9.95 4.37 2.83
CA LYS A 10 11.35 3.94 2.85
C LYS A 10 11.53 2.70 3.71
N SER A 11 12.12 1.66 3.12
CA SER A 11 12.37 0.38 3.80
C SER A 11 13.79 0.29 4.34
N SER A 12 13.97 -0.63 5.31
CA SER A 12 15.23 -0.82 6.00
C SER A 12 16.11 -1.86 5.31
N TRP A 13 17.41 -1.59 5.27
CA TRP A 13 18.45 -2.56 4.90
C TRP A 13 19.35 -2.88 6.09
N SER A 14 18.98 -2.48 7.32
CA SER A 14 19.83 -2.61 8.49
C SER A 14 20.03 -4.05 8.94
N ASP A 15 19.06 -4.92 8.70
CA ASP A 15 19.17 -6.35 9.03
C ASP A 15 19.30 -7.16 7.74
N LEU A 16 20.54 -7.51 7.40
CA LEU A 16 20.87 -8.25 6.19
C LEU A 16 20.47 -9.74 6.27
N SER A 17 20.07 -10.23 7.45
CA SER A 17 19.59 -11.60 7.60
C SER A 17 18.15 -11.77 7.12
N LEU A 18 17.39 -10.68 6.97
CA LEU A 18 16.01 -10.73 6.48
C LEU A 18 15.97 -10.91 4.98
N ASN A 19 15.03 -11.73 4.52
CA ASN A 19 14.74 -11.77 3.09
C ASN A 19 13.96 -10.51 2.68
N ASP A 20 13.88 -10.26 1.37
CA ASP A 20 13.22 -9.05 0.85
C ASP A 20 11.79 -8.90 1.35
N PHE A 21 11.04 -9.98 1.38
CA PHE A 21 9.62 -9.97 1.78
C PHE A 21 9.43 -9.43 3.21
N ASP A 22 10.33 -9.75 4.11
CA ASP A 22 10.21 -9.42 5.53
C ASP A 22 10.84 -8.09 5.92
N ARG A 23 11.51 -7.39 5.00
CA ARG A 23 12.14 -6.11 5.29
C ARG A 23 11.11 -5.07 5.74
N PRO A 24 11.29 -4.47 6.94
CA PRO A 24 10.35 -3.47 7.45
C PRO A 24 10.63 -2.07 6.88
N LEU A 25 9.76 -1.12 7.22
CA LEU A 25 10.06 0.29 7.02
C LEU A 25 11.23 0.71 7.93
N ASN A 26 12.07 1.63 7.45
CA ASN A 26 13.07 2.25 8.31
C ASN A 26 12.44 3.42 9.09
N GLU A 27 13.23 4.12 9.90
CA GLU A 27 12.73 5.22 10.72
C GLU A 27 12.12 6.35 9.88
N ARG A 28 12.73 6.64 8.73
CA ARG A 28 12.19 7.63 7.79
C ARG A 28 10.85 7.19 7.24
N GLY A 29 10.72 5.92 6.85
CA GLY A 29 9.47 5.36 6.34
C GLY A 29 8.36 5.42 7.38
N LYS A 30 8.66 5.06 8.63
CA LYS A 30 7.70 5.12 9.73
C LYS A 30 7.24 6.54 10.04
N ARG A 31 8.09 7.52 9.77
CA ARG A 31 7.76 8.94 9.94
C ARG A 31 6.95 9.47 8.77
N ASP A 32 7.31 9.10 7.53
CA ASP A 32 6.74 9.68 6.32
C ASP A 32 5.41 9.02 5.93
N ALA A 33 5.24 7.71 6.15
CA ALA A 33 4.03 7.00 5.75
C ALA A 33 2.74 7.57 6.38
N PRO A 34 2.67 7.81 7.69
CA PRO A 34 1.46 8.41 8.27
C PRO A 34 1.19 9.81 7.75
N LYS A 35 2.22 10.60 7.46
CA LYS A 35 2.06 11.96 6.89
C LYS A 35 1.47 11.90 5.49
N MET A 36 1.93 10.97 4.66
CA MET A 36 1.41 10.79 3.31
C MET A 36 -0.02 10.29 3.33
N ALA A 37 -0.33 9.37 4.24
CA ALA A 37 -1.70 8.86 4.40
C ALA A 37 -2.65 9.99 4.81
N GLN A 38 -2.23 10.84 5.73
CA GLN A 38 -3.02 11.99 6.17
C GLN A 38 -3.24 12.98 5.04
N TRP A 39 -2.17 13.29 4.28
CA TRP A 39 -2.27 14.18 3.12
C TRP A 39 -3.26 13.64 2.10
N PHE A 40 -3.17 12.35 1.80
CA PHE A 40 -4.07 11.69 0.86
C PHE A 40 -5.51 11.79 1.33
N PHE A 41 -5.77 11.51 2.60
CA PHE A 41 -7.10 11.60 3.20
C PHE A 41 -7.67 13.02 3.09
N GLU A 42 -6.86 14.04 3.33
CA GLU A 42 -7.29 15.43 3.26
C GLU A 42 -7.57 15.91 1.85
N ASN A 43 -6.94 15.30 0.83
CA ASN A 43 -7.01 15.75 -0.55
C ASN A 43 -7.87 14.87 -1.45
N ILE A 44 -8.22 13.67 -1.03
CA ILE A 44 -9.08 12.74 -1.77
C ILE A 44 -10.38 12.58 -0.99
N HIS A 45 -11.47 13.05 -1.58
CA HIS A 45 -12.76 13.13 -0.89
C HIS A 45 -13.67 11.92 -1.15
N GLU A 46 -13.13 10.88 -1.77
CA GLU A 46 -13.84 9.61 -1.99
C GLU A 46 -13.27 8.54 -1.09
N THR A 47 -14.12 7.64 -0.60
CA THR A 47 -13.67 6.47 0.17
C THR A 47 -13.05 5.47 -0.80
N PRO A 48 -11.76 5.17 -0.70
CA PRO A 48 -11.11 4.24 -1.62
C PRO A 48 -11.41 2.79 -1.27
N VAL A 49 -11.23 1.92 -2.25
CA VAL A 49 -10.99 0.49 -2.01
C VAL A 49 -9.48 0.31 -2.02
N LEU A 50 -8.96 -0.29 -0.97
CA LEU A 50 -7.52 -0.33 -0.72
C LEU A 50 -6.96 -1.74 -0.95
N PHE A 51 -5.94 -1.84 -1.80
CA PHE A 51 -5.24 -3.08 -2.11
C PHE A 51 -3.77 -2.93 -1.80
N THR A 52 -3.16 -3.97 -1.24
CA THR A 52 -1.73 -3.96 -0.91
C THR A 52 -1.05 -5.28 -1.22
N SER A 53 0.25 -5.19 -1.55
CA SER A 53 1.15 -6.33 -1.52
C SER A 53 1.27 -6.87 -0.09
N PRO A 54 1.52 -8.18 0.10
CA PRO A 54 1.77 -8.76 1.42
C PRO A 54 3.16 -8.48 1.98
N ALA A 55 4.09 -7.93 1.19
CA ALA A 55 5.43 -7.62 1.69
C ALA A 55 5.35 -6.67 2.89
N ASN A 56 6.20 -6.90 3.89
CA ASN A 56 6.14 -6.19 5.16
C ASN A 56 6.11 -4.66 4.99
N ARG A 57 7.02 -4.12 4.16
CA ARG A 57 7.09 -2.66 3.91
C ARG A 57 5.84 -2.09 3.25
N ALA A 58 5.25 -2.85 2.33
CA ALA A 58 4.03 -2.42 1.63
C ALA A 58 2.81 -2.49 2.56
N LEU A 59 2.67 -3.59 3.28
CA LEU A 59 1.57 -3.80 4.22
C LEU A 59 1.61 -2.75 5.35
N ALA A 60 2.78 -2.46 5.88
CA ALA A 60 2.95 -1.44 6.91
C ALA A 60 2.54 -0.05 6.41
N THR A 61 2.93 0.30 5.18
CA THR A 61 2.51 1.56 4.54
C THR A 61 0.99 1.61 4.39
N ALA A 62 0.40 0.53 3.86
CA ALA A 62 -1.05 0.45 3.62
C ALA A 62 -1.87 0.58 4.91
N LYS A 63 -1.38 0.06 6.02
CA LYS A 63 -2.08 0.15 7.31
C LYS A 63 -2.23 1.60 7.80
N TYR A 64 -1.31 2.48 7.46
CA TYR A 64 -1.47 3.90 7.78
C TYR A 64 -2.61 4.52 6.97
N PHE A 65 -2.77 4.12 5.71
CA PHE A 65 -3.89 4.55 4.87
C PHE A 65 -5.22 3.98 5.40
N GLU A 66 -5.24 2.70 5.75
CA GLU A 66 -6.42 2.06 6.34
C GLU A 66 -6.90 2.82 7.57
N LYS A 67 -5.99 3.22 8.43
CA LYS A 67 -6.28 3.96 9.66
C LYS A 67 -6.94 5.32 9.37
N GLU A 68 -6.40 6.05 8.38
CA GLU A 68 -6.93 7.37 8.03
C GLU A 68 -8.34 7.30 7.43
N PHE A 69 -8.62 6.28 6.63
CA PHE A 69 -9.90 6.12 5.94
C PHE A 69 -10.89 5.22 6.70
N SER A 70 -10.54 4.80 7.91
CA SER A 70 -11.37 3.88 8.70
C SER A 70 -12.81 4.40 8.85
N PRO A 71 -13.84 3.54 8.76
CA PRO A 71 -13.72 2.08 8.55
C PRO A 71 -13.70 1.71 7.07
N ILE A 72 -12.62 1.10 6.61
CA ILE A 72 -12.51 0.53 5.27
C ILE A 72 -11.84 -0.84 5.36
N GLU A 73 -12.01 -1.65 4.33
CA GLU A 73 -11.36 -2.95 4.24
C GLU A 73 -10.00 -2.82 3.54
N LEU A 74 -8.98 -3.45 4.12
CA LEU A 74 -7.68 -3.59 3.51
C LEU A 74 -7.60 -4.95 2.83
N ASN A 75 -7.41 -4.95 1.51
CA ASN A 75 -7.33 -6.17 0.70
C ASN A 75 -5.86 -6.51 0.43
N ILE A 76 -5.40 -7.64 0.94
CA ILE A 76 -4.04 -8.13 0.72
C ILE A 76 -4.06 -9.04 -0.51
N VAL A 77 -3.27 -8.68 -1.53
CA VAL A 77 -3.23 -9.40 -2.80
C VAL A 77 -1.81 -9.91 -3.05
N ASP A 78 -1.64 -11.22 -2.99
CA ASP A 78 -0.32 -11.86 -3.09
C ASP A 78 0.42 -11.52 -4.38
N ASN A 79 -0.29 -11.42 -5.49
CA ASN A 79 0.31 -11.14 -6.80
C ASN A 79 0.85 -9.71 -6.92
N LEU A 80 0.58 -8.85 -5.96
CA LEU A 80 1.16 -7.50 -5.96
C LEU A 80 2.59 -7.47 -5.41
N TYR A 81 3.07 -8.57 -4.82
CA TYR A 81 4.47 -8.68 -4.46
C TYR A 81 5.30 -8.91 -5.72
N HIS A 82 6.26 -8.02 -6.00
CA HIS A 82 7.03 -8.02 -7.24
C HIS A 82 6.14 -8.05 -8.49
N ALA A 83 5.03 -7.32 -8.44
CA ALA A 83 4.04 -7.31 -9.51
C ALA A 83 4.60 -6.75 -10.81
N ASN A 84 4.20 -7.37 -11.93
CA ASN A 84 4.42 -6.84 -13.26
C ASN A 84 3.15 -6.10 -13.73
N LEU A 85 3.22 -5.51 -14.93
CA LEU A 85 2.09 -4.76 -15.48
C LEU A 85 0.83 -5.62 -15.59
N GLN A 86 0.97 -6.88 -15.99
CA GLN A 86 -0.17 -7.79 -16.13
C GLN A 86 -0.87 -8.04 -14.79
N ASP A 87 -0.13 -8.13 -13.69
CA ASP A 87 -0.71 -8.32 -12.37
C ASP A 87 -1.61 -7.14 -11.99
N TYR A 88 -1.16 -5.91 -12.27
CA TYR A 88 -1.97 -4.71 -12.04
C TYR A 88 -3.19 -4.66 -12.95
N GLU A 89 -3.02 -4.98 -14.25
CA GLU A 89 -4.14 -5.01 -15.18
C GLU A 89 -5.22 -6.00 -14.75
N SER A 90 -4.82 -7.20 -14.34
CA SER A 90 -5.76 -8.23 -13.87
C SER A 90 -6.54 -7.75 -12.65
N LEU A 91 -5.87 -7.12 -11.71
CA LEU A 91 -6.53 -6.59 -10.51
C LEU A 91 -7.54 -5.49 -10.86
N ILE A 92 -7.18 -4.59 -11.76
CA ILE A 92 -8.07 -3.51 -12.22
C ILE A 92 -9.29 -4.07 -12.91
N LEU A 93 -9.11 -5.05 -13.81
CA LEU A 93 -10.20 -5.68 -14.53
C LEU A 93 -11.15 -6.45 -13.61
N GLU A 94 -10.61 -7.16 -12.62
CA GLU A 94 -11.42 -7.87 -11.63
C GLU A 94 -12.28 -6.93 -10.78
N ASN A 95 -11.89 -5.67 -10.67
CA ASN A 95 -12.53 -4.67 -9.83
C ASN A 95 -13.15 -3.51 -10.62
N ASN A 96 -13.35 -3.66 -11.94
CA ASN A 96 -13.87 -2.58 -12.77
C ASN A 96 -15.31 -2.16 -12.41
N HIS A 97 -16.02 -2.95 -11.62
CA HIS A 97 -17.34 -2.60 -11.09
C HIS A 97 -17.28 -1.49 -10.03
N LEU A 98 -16.10 -1.15 -9.53
CA LEU A 98 -15.87 -0.12 -8.52
C LEU A 98 -15.78 1.29 -9.14
N LYS A 99 -16.67 1.64 -9.97
CA LYS A 99 -16.64 2.94 -10.67
C LYS A 99 -17.16 4.07 -9.80
#